data_bce0c762dc17eff32d430d1d16ef759a
#
_entry.id   bce0c762dc17eff32d430d1d16ef759a
#
_cell.length_a   1.000
_cell.length_b   1.000
_cell.length_c   1.000
_cell.angle_alpha   90.00
_cell.angle_beta   90.00
_cell.angle_gamma   90.00
#
_symmetry.space_group_name_H-M   'P 1'
#
loop_
_entity.id
_entity.type
_entity.pdbx_description
1 polymer ?
#
loop_
_entity_poly.entity_id
_entity_poly.type
_entity_poly.pdbx_seq_one_letter_code
_entity_poly.pdbx_strand_id
1 'polypeptide(L)'
;MQTLRQMIRQAGAVLPTVLISDKPAMENRGFYHDATRGRVPTLSYLKQLADTLSFYKINQLQLYIEHSYLFDDLTEMWRDDTPLTAEDILELDRYCKGLGIDLVPSLASFGHLYKLLCTKSYAHLCELEGSASAPFSFYDRQAHHTLDITNPESLSLAKHILSEYMQLFSSKYFNLCADETFDLGKGLPAHSPRKREPPSSTPSL
;
A
#
# COMPACT_ATOMS: atom_id res chain seq x y z
N MET A 1 -12.29 -20.20 16.26
CA MET A 1 -11.24 -20.11 17.31
C MET A 1 -11.29 -18.83 18.13
N GLN A 2 -11.47 -17.63 17.56
CA GLN A 2 -11.49 -16.36 18.32
C GLN A 2 -12.63 -16.25 19.33
N THR A 3 -13.82 -16.79 19.03
CA THR A 3 -14.93 -16.83 19.99
C THR A 3 -14.53 -17.57 21.27
N LEU A 4 -13.86 -18.70 21.16
CA LEU A 4 -13.34 -19.43 22.34
C LEU A 4 -12.32 -18.61 23.13
N ARG A 5 -11.38 -17.91 22.44
CA ARG A 5 -10.43 -17.01 23.12
C ARG A 5 -11.14 -15.86 23.85
N GLN A 6 -12.20 -15.31 23.26
CA GLN A 6 -13.01 -14.27 23.90
C GLN A 6 -13.71 -14.81 25.14
N MET A 7 -14.26 -16.01 25.07
CA MET A 7 -14.88 -16.67 26.24
C MET A 7 -13.86 -16.93 27.37
N ILE A 8 -12.70 -17.45 27.05
CA ILE A 8 -11.63 -17.69 28.04
C ILE A 8 -11.22 -16.39 28.72
N ARG A 9 -11.07 -15.31 27.97
CA ARG A 9 -10.72 -13.99 28.53
C ARG A 9 -11.79 -13.44 29.48
N GLN A 10 -13.07 -13.73 29.22
CA GLN A 10 -14.19 -13.24 30.05
C GLN A 10 -14.48 -14.13 31.25
N ALA A 11 -14.45 -15.44 31.07
CA ALA A 11 -14.86 -16.41 32.09
C ALA A 11 -13.68 -17.05 32.86
N GLY A 12 -12.45 -16.84 32.41
CA GLY A 12 -11.26 -17.45 33.01
C GLY A 12 -11.13 -18.95 32.72
N ALA A 13 -10.66 -19.70 33.71
CA ALA A 13 -10.35 -21.13 33.54
C ALA A 13 -11.57 -22.06 33.49
N VAL A 14 -12.73 -21.59 33.95
CA VAL A 14 -13.96 -22.38 33.98
C VAL A 14 -14.93 -21.84 32.93
N LEU A 15 -15.15 -22.63 31.88
CA LEU A 15 -16.05 -22.27 30.80
C LEU A 15 -17.42 -22.93 30.98
N PRO A 16 -18.53 -22.22 30.71
CA PRO A 16 -19.85 -22.83 30.69
C PRO A 16 -19.99 -23.79 29.50
N THR A 17 -20.80 -24.81 29.64
CA THR A 17 -21.21 -25.63 28.51
C THR A 17 -22.13 -24.82 27.62
N VAL A 18 -21.72 -24.57 26.38
CA VAL A 18 -22.46 -23.76 25.42
C VAL A 18 -22.43 -24.36 24.03
N LEU A 19 -23.47 -24.11 23.26
CA LEU A 19 -23.50 -24.34 21.82
C LEU A 19 -23.34 -22.99 21.12
N ILE A 20 -22.28 -22.85 20.32
CA ILE A 20 -22.00 -21.62 19.57
C ILE A 20 -22.31 -21.86 18.10
N SER A 21 -23.26 -21.09 17.56
CA SER A 21 -23.55 -21.01 16.14
C SER A 21 -23.24 -19.58 15.68
N ASP A 22 -22.06 -19.38 15.12
CA ASP A 22 -21.54 -18.05 14.74
C ASP A 22 -20.82 -18.13 13.38
N LYS A 23 -21.19 -17.22 12.48
CA LYS A 23 -20.53 -17.01 11.20
C LYS A 23 -20.45 -15.54 10.88
N PRO A 24 -19.41 -15.06 10.20
CA PRO A 24 -19.33 -13.67 9.78
C PRO A 24 -20.41 -13.36 8.73
N ALA A 25 -21.02 -12.17 8.84
CA ALA A 25 -21.94 -11.67 7.81
C ALA A 25 -21.22 -11.25 6.53
N MET A 26 -19.96 -10.79 6.67
CA MET A 26 -19.07 -10.44 5.55
C MET A 26 -17.85 -11.38 5.57
N GLU A 27 -17.50 -11.88 4.40
CA GLU A 27 -16.34 -12.76 4.25
C GLU A 27 -15.03 -12.02 4.54
N ASN A 28 -14.84 -10.87 3.91
CA ASN A 28 -13.66 -10.02 4.08
C ASN A 28 -13.98 -8.88 5.06
N ARG A 29 -13.17 -8.78 6.09
CA ARG A 29 -13.24 -7.75 7.14
C ARG A 29 -11.83 -7.18 7.29
N GLY A 30 -11.58 -6.10 6.53
CA GLY A 30 -10.27 -5.49 6.42
C GLY A 30 -10.07 -4.31 7.35
N PHE A 31 -8.81 -4.08 7.71
CA PHE A 31 -8.33 -2.86 8.32
C PHE A 31 -7.19 -2.29 7.45
N TYR A 32 -7.31 -1.03 7.08
CA TYR A 32 -6.31 -0.31 6.29
C TYR A 32 -5.47 0.55 7.24
N HIS A 33 -4.17 0.31 7.28
CA HIS A 33 -3.23 1.04 8.14
C HIS A 33 -2.22 1.82 7.29
N ASP A 34 -2.25 3.13 7.44
CA ASP A 34 -1.25 4.01 6.82
C ASP A 34 0.05 3.92 7.63
N ALA A 35 1.08 3.32 7.04
CA ALA A 35 2.39 3.16 7.64
C ALA A 35 3.40 4.22 7.19
N THR A 36 2.96 5.24 6.45
CA THR A 36 3.82 6.27 5.87
C THR A 36 3.58 7.63 6.47
N ARG A 37 2.30 8.09 6.52
CA ARG A 37 1.99 9.46 6.90
C ARG A 37 2.08 9.64 8.40
N GLY A 38 2.94 10.57 8.82
CA GLY A 38 3.18 10.89 10.22
C GLY A 38 4.29 10.10 10.90
N ARG A 39 4.29 8.78 10.79
CA ARG A 39 5.38 7.92 11.34
C ARG A 39 5.34 6.52 10.76
N VAL A 40 6.50 5.88 10.68
CA VAL A 40 6.62 4.46 10.35
C VAL A 40 6.41 3.64 11.63
N PRO A 41 5.48 2.67 11.65
CA PRO A 41 5.27 1.82 12.81
C PRO A 41 6.40 0.79 12.96
N THR A 42 6.73 0.42 14.18
CA THR A 42 7.66 -0.68 14.45
C THR A 42 6.98 -2.04 14.18
N LEU A 43 7.78 -3.06 13.86
CA LEU A 43 7.29 -4.43 13.73
C LEU A 43 6.54 -4.90 14.99
N SER A 44 7.04 -4.55 16.17
CA SER A 44 6.38 -4.88 17.45
C SER A 44 4.98 -4.30 17.55
N TYR A 45 4.81 -3.03 17.16
CA TYR A 45 3.49 -2.40 17.11
C TYR A 45 2.55 -3.07 16.10
N LEU A 46 3.05 -3.38 14.90
CA LEU A 46 2.27 -4.05 13.87
C LEU A 46 1.79 -5.44 14.31
N LYS A 47 2.60 -6.18 15.05
CA LYS A 47 2.19 -7.46 15.66
C LYS A 47 1.10 -7.28 16.71
N GLN A 48 1.21 -6.27 17.57
CA GLN A 48 0.16 -5.95 18.56
C GLN A 48 -1.15 -5.53 17.88
N LEU A 49 -1.05 -4.78 16.77
CA LEU A 49 -2.20 -4.44 15.95
C LEU A 49 -2.85 -5.71 15.37
N ALA A 50 -2.07 -6.62 14.80
CA ALA A 50 -2.55 -7.88 14.26
C ALA A 50 -3.23 -8.74 15.33
N ASP A 51 -2.68 -8.81 16.55
CA ASP A 51 -3.34 -9.50 17.68
C ASP A 51 -4.70 -8.90 18.01
N THR A 52 -4.77 -7.58 18.03
CA THR A 52 -6.02 -6.85 18.28
C THR A 52 -7.05 -7.11 17.18
N LEU A 53 -6.64 -7.00 15.93
CA LEU A 53 -7.50 -7.27 14.76
C LEU A 53 -8.01 -8.70 14.78
N SER A 54 -7.13 -9.68 15.01
CA SER A 54 -7.51 -11.08 15.14
C SER A 54 -8.53 -11.32 16.25
N PHE A 55 -8.35 -10.68 17.41
CA PHE A 55 -9.29 -10.78 18.52
C PHE A 55 -10.69 -10.29 18.14
N TYR A 56 -10.79 -9.22 17.33
CA TYR A 56 -12.05 -8.70 16.80
C TYR A 56 -12.52 -9.38 15.52
N LYS A 57 -11.92 -10.50 15.14
CA LYS A 57 -12.28 -11.32 13.98
C LYS A 57 -12.09 -10.58 12.64
N ILE A 58 -11.23 -9.58 12.61
CA ILE A 58 -10.73 -8.98 11.37
C ILE A 58 -9.78 -9.99 10.72
N ASN A 59 -9.91 -10.20 9.41
CA ASN A 59 -9.15 -11.24 8.69
C ASN A 59 -8.31 -10.69 7.53
N GLN A 60 -8.22 -9.38 7.39
CA GLN A 60 -7.37 -8.74 6.40
C GLN A 60 -6.75 -7.47 6.99
N LEU A 61 -5.44 -7.31 6.82
CA LEU A 61 -4.70 -6.09 7.13
C LEU A 61 -4.05 -5.60 5.84
N GLN A 62 -4.38 -4.37 5.43
CA GLN A 62 -3.66 -3.70 4.36
C GLN A 62 -2.71 -2.68 4.95
N LEU A 63 -1.44 -2.78 4.59
CA LEU A 63 -0.39 -1.89 5.05
C LEU A 63 -0.03 -0.94 3.91
N TYR A 64 -0.44 0.34 4.03
CA TYR A 64 -0.17 1.34 3.02
C TYR A 64 1.24 1.91 3.15
N ILE A 65 1.97 1.85 2.06
CA ILE A 65 3.37 2.27 1.93
C ILE A 65 3.50 3.25 0.76
N GLU A 66 4.24 4.34 0.97
CA GLU A 66 4.77 5.23 -0.07
C GLU A 66 6.30 5.09 -0.13
N HIS A 67 6.99 5.58 0.90
CA HIS A 67 8.45 5.61 1.03
C HIS A 67 8.96 4.93 2.32
N SER A 68 8.07 4.27 3.04
CA SER A 68 8.35 3.69 4.36
C SER A 68 8.76 2.22 4.31
N TYR A 69 9.17 1.74 3.14
CA TYR A 69 9.85 0.46 2.94
C TYR A 69 11.24 0.70 2.38
N LEU A 70 12.20 -0.12 2.80
CA LEU A 70 13.59 -0.06 2.41
C LEU A 70 13.78 -0.75 1.06
N PHE A 71 13.54 -0.02 -0.04
CA PHE A 71 13.84 -0.48 -1.40
C PHE A 71 15.35 -0.46 -1.65
N ASP A 72 15.89 -1.51 -2.25
CA ASP A 72 17.34 -1.71 -2.37
C ASP A 72 18.05 -0.55 -3.08
N ASP A 73 17.62 -0.16 -4.26
CA ASP A 73 18.31 0.85 -5.07
C ASP A 73 17.79 2.28 -4.90
N LEU A 74 16.85 2.52 -3.96
CA LEU A 74 16.21 3.82 -3.78
C LEU A 74 16.70 4.56 -2.52
N THR A 75 17.97 4.48 -2.22
CA THR A 75 18.59 5.03 -1.00
C THR A 75 18.28 6.52 -0.77
N GLU A 76 18.20 7.33 -1.82
CA GLU A 76 17.86 8.76 -1.71
C GLU A 76 16.45 8.97 -1.15
N MET A 77 15.53 8.05 -1.38
CA MET A 77 14.14 8.16 -0.94
C MET A 77 13.99 7.99 0.57
N TRP A 78 14.69 7.04 1.16
CA TRP A 78 14.52 6.64 2.57
C TRP A 78 15.70 6.97 3.48
N ARG A 79 16.78 7.57 2.94
CA ARG A 79 18.04 7.86 3.66
C ARG A 79 17.86 8.52 5.03
N ASP A 80 16.89 9.42 5.16
CA ASP A 80 16.65 10.21 6.37
C ASP A 80 15.47 9.67 7.21
N ASP A 81 15.00 8.46 6.90
CA ASP A 81 13.86 7.81 7.55
C ASP A 81 14.28 6.46 8.19
N THR A 82 13.35 5.82 8.87
CA THR A 82 13.49 4.47 9.44
C THR A 82 12.46 3.54 8.79
N PRO A 83 12.66 3.14 7.53
CA PRO A 83 11.71 2.32 6.81
C PRO A 83 11.62 0.90 7.37
N LEU A 84 10.50 0.22 7.08
CA LEU A 84 10.37 -1.22 7.31
C LEU A 84 11.31 -1.98 6.36
N THR A 85 11.95 -3.02 6.86
CA THR A 85 12.82 -3.88 6.07
C THR A 85 12.06 -5.04 5.44
N ALA A 86 12.69 -5.75 4.50
CA ALA A 86 12.14 -6.98 3.92
C ALA A 86 11.90 -8.04 5.01
N GLU A 87 12.81 -8.16 5.97
CA GLU A 87 12.70 -9.08 7.11
C GLU A 87 11.49 -8.72 7.98
N ASP A 88 11.26 -7.43 8.26
CA ASP A 88 10.10 -6.98 9.02
C ASP A 88 8.79 -7.39 8.34
N ILE A 89 8.68 -7.19 7.02
CA ILE A 89 7.49 -7.55 6.25
C ILE A 89 7.28 -9.06 6.21
N LEU A 90 8.32 -9.84 5.91
CA LEU A 90 8.25 -11.31 5.87
C LEU A 90 7.86 -11.89 7.25
N GLU A 91 8.37 -11.30 8.32
CA GLU A 91 8.02 -11.71 9.67
C GLU A 91 6.58 -11.33 10.02
N LEU A 92 6.14 -10.14 9.62
CA LEU A 92 4.75 -9.70 9.82
C LEU A 92 3.77 -10.56 9.01
N ASP A 93 4.08 -10.89 7.74
CA ASP A 93 3.24 -11.76 6.90
C ASP A 93 3.05 -13.14 7.57
N ARG A 94 4.14 -13.75 8.02
CA ARG A 94 4.10 -15.04 8.72
C ARG A 94 3.29 -14.95 10.02
N TYR A 95 3.45 -13.86 10.76
CA TYR A 95 2.72 -13.62 12.00
C TYR A 95 1.21 -13.46 11.76
N CYS A 96 0.83 -12.62 10.81
CA CYS A 96 -0.56 -12.41 10.39
C CYS A 96 -1.22 -13.73 9.94
N LYS A 97 -0.53 -14.51 9.12
CA LYS A 97 -1.00 -15.82 8.66
C LYS A 97 -1.29 -16.77 9.81
N GLY A 98 -0.42 -16.80 10.84
CA GLY A 98 -0.64 -17.58 12.07
C GLY A 98 -1.88 -17.14 12.85
N LEU A 99 -2.33 -15.90 12.70
CA LEU A 99 -3.54 -15.37 13.31
C LEU A 99 -4.80 -15.50 12.43
N GLY A 100 -4.66 -15.99 11.20
CA GLY A 100 -5.74 -16.05 10.22
C GLY A 100 -6.07 -14.69 9.60
N ILE A 101 -5.08 -13.81 9.52
CA ILE A 101 -5.15 -12.50 8.85
C ILE A 101 -4.35 -12.58 7.54
N ASP A 102 -4.96 -12.15 6.45
CA ASP A 102 -4.29 -11.93 5.17
C ASP A 102 -3.62 -10.56 5.20
N LEU A 103 -2.29 -10.52 5.13
CA LEU A 103 -1.55 -9.26 5.01
C LEU A 103 -1.48 -8.88 3.52
N VAL A 104 -2.28 -7.90 3.13
CA VAL A 104 -2.36 -7.44 1.75
C VAL A 104 -1.41 -6.26 1.54
N PRO A 105 -0.45 -6.35 0.60
CA PRO A 105 0.38 -5.23 0.23
C PRO A 105 -0.46 -4.11 -0.39
N SER A 106 -0.15 -2.87 -0.02
CA SER A 106 -0.80 -1.66 -0.51
C SER A 106 0.30 -0.61 -0.72
N LEU A 107 0.73 -0.44 -1.98
CA LEU A 107 1.90 0.35 -2.33
C LEU A 107 1.53 1.46 -3.30
N ALA A 108 1.89 2.71 -2.96
CA ALA A 108 1.85 3.81 -3.90
C ALA A 108 2.82 3.54 -5.04
N SER A 109 2.28 3.35 -6.24
CA SER A 109 3.05 2.89 -7.40
C SER A 109 3.09 3.91 -8.55
N PHE A 110 2.26 4.95 -8.49
CA PHE A 110 2.07 5.87 -9.59
C PHE A 110 1.92 7.34 -9.12
N GLY A 111 1.07 7.62 -8.15
CA GLY A 111 0.95 8.88 -7.42
C GLY A 111 1.59 8.79 -6.05
N HIS A 112 1.57 9.89 -5.28
CA HIS A 112 2.11 9.99 -3.91
C HIS A 112 3.60 9.65 -3.77
N LEU A 113 4.38 9.84 -4.83
CA LEU A 113 5.80 9.49 -4.85
C LEU A 113 6.71 10.67 -4.45
N TYR A 114 6.25 11.51 -3.52
CA TYR A 114 6.95 12.73 -3.09
C TYR A 114 8.42 12.48 -2.76
N LYS A 115 8.72 11.58 -1.83
CA LYS A 115 10.09 11.32 -1.38
C LYS A 115 10.99 10.81 -2.49
N LEU A 116 10.45 10.08 -3.45
CA LEU A 116 11.18 9.55 -4.59
C LEU A 116 11.41 10.63 -5.66
N LEU A 117 10.33 11.27 -6.11
CA LEU A 117 10.39 12.24 -7.22
C LEU A 117 11.01 13.60 -6.84
N CYS A 118 11.23 13.86 -5.54
CA CYS A 118 12.03 15.01 -5.08
C CYS A 118 13.54 14.73 -5.05
N THR A 119 14.00 13.52 -5.34
CA THR A 119 15.41 13.20 -5.41
C THR A 119 16.02 13.64 -6.75
N LYS A 120 17.34 13.86 -6.76
CA LYS A 120 18.04 14.25 -8.00
C LYS A 120 17.95 13.17 -9.07
N SER A 121 17.99 11.91 -8.67
CA SER A 121 18.02 10.76 -9.58
C SER A 121 16.69 10.55 -10.28
N TYR A 122 15.56 10.92 -9.65
CA TYR A 122 14.22 10.59 -10.15
C TYR A 122 13.33 11.80 -10.45
N ALA A 123 13.79 13.04 -10.19
CA ALA A 123 13.02 14.27 -10.45
C ALA A 123 12.53 14.40 -11.90
N HIS A 124 13.32 13.87 -12.85
CA HIS A 124 12.99 13.90 -14.28
C HIS A 124 11.84 12.98 -14.68
N LEU A 125 11.38 12.12 -13.78
CA LEU A 125 10.23 11.24 -13.97
C LEU A 125 8.92 11.84 -13.44
N CYS A 126 8.99 13.06 -12.88
CA CYS A 126 7.80 13.73 -12.38
C CYS A 126 6.96 14.30 -13.53
N GLU A 127 5.66 14.08 -13.51
CA GLU A 127 4.71 14.56 -14.53
C GLU A 127 4.80 16.08 -14.72
N LEU A 128 4.92 16.85 -13.63
CA LEU A 128 5.05 18.29 -13.68
C LEU A 128 6.52 18.71 -13.54
N GLU A 129 7.05 19.37 -14.57
CA GLU A 129 8.38 19.98 -14.51
C GLU A 129 8.48 20.97 -13.34
N GLY A 130 9.56 20.87 -12.57
CA GLY A 130 9.81 21.72 -11.41
C GLY A 130 9.04 21.35 -10.14
N SER A 131 8.07 20.45 -10.17
CA SER A 131 7.34 20.06 -8.95
C SER A 131 8.24 19.35 -7.94
N ALA A 132 9.30 18.68 -8.39
CA ALA A 132 10.30 18.06 -7.54
C ALA A 132 10.98 19.02 -6.56
N SER A 133 11.15 20.28 -6.95
CA SER A 133 11.78 21.34 -6.14
C SER A 133 10.77 22.33 -5.53
N ALA A 134 9.49 22.20 -5.82
CA ALA A 134 8.47 23.11 -5.32
C ALA A 134 8.25 22.94 -3.82
N PRO A 135 8.16 24.03 -3.05
CA PRO A 135 8.00 23.99 -1.60
C PRO A 135 6.54 23.71 -1.22
N PHE A 136 6.02 22.57 -1.61
CA PHE A 136 4.65 22.18 -1.25
C PHE A 136 4.49 21.97 0.26
N SER A 137 3.36 22.45 0.80
CA SER A 137 2.93 22.09 2.13
C SER A 137 2.66 20.58 2.22
N PHE A 138 2.52 20.06 3.45
CA PHE A 138 2.14 18.65 3.63
C PHE A 138 0.82 18.32 2.92
N TYR A 139 -0.14 19.23 2.94
CA TYR A 139 -1.43 19.06 2.28
C TYR A 139 -1.31 19.10 0.76
N ASP A 140 -0.64 20.11 0.22
CA ASP A 140 -0.54 20.32 -1.23
C ASP A 140 0.20 19.16 -1.92
N ARG A 141 1.25 18.65 -1.29
CA ARG A 141 2.03 17.54 -1.87
C ARG A 141 1.22 16.23 -2.04
N GLN A 142 0.06 16.09 -1.37
CA GLN A 142 -0.83 14.94 -1.58
C GLN A 142 -1.41 14.92 -3.00
N ALA A 143 -1.54 16.08 -3.63
CA ALA A 143 -2.06 16.23 -4.99
C ALA A 143 -0.97 16.17 -6.07
N HIS A 144 0.30 16.07 -5.69
CA HIS A 144 1.44 16.18 -6.60
C HIS A 144 2.34 14.94 -6.56
N HIS A 145 3.37 14.93 -7.39
CA HIS A 145 4.36 13.86 -7.49
C HIS A 145 3.80 12.56 -8.08
N THR A 146 3.16 12.72 -9.23
CA THR A 146 2.74 11.64 -10.13
C THR A 146 3.85 11.35 -11.14
N LEU A 147 4.03 10.09 -11.53
CA LEU A 147 4.96 9.70 -12.60
C LEU A 147 4.49 10.18 -13.96
N ASP A 148 5.43 10.65 -14.79
CA ASP A 148 5.19 10.91 -16.21
C ASP A 148 5.00 9.60 -16.97
N ILE A 149 3.77 9.32 -17.38
CA ILE A 149 3.41 8.08 -18.10
C ILE A 149 3.97 8.01 -19.51
N THR A 150 4.46 9.13 -20.06
CA THR A 150 5.03 9.16 -21.40
C THR A 150 6.51 8.78 -21.41
N ASN A 151 7.15 8.80 -20.23
CA ASN A 151 8.52 8.38 -20.05
C ASN A 151 8.57 6.86 -19.81
N PRO A 152 9.22 6.06 -20.69
CA PRO A 152 9.32 4.61 -20.50
C PRO A 152 10.09 4.20 -19.23
N GLU A 153 10.95 5.07 -18.71
CA GLU A 153 11.67 4.84 -17.47
C GLU A 153 10.73 4.84 -16.26
N SER A 154 9.65 5.64 -16.29
CA SER A 154 8.60 5.62 -15.26
C SER A 154 7.94 4.24 -15.13
N LEU A 155 7.65 3.58 -16.27
CA LEU A 155 7.11 2.21 -16.26
C LEU A 155 8.12 1.21 -15.70
N SER A 156 9.38 1.38 -16.03
CA SER A 156 10.47 0.50 -15.54
C SER A 156 10.62 0.65 -14.03
N LEU A 157 10.60 1.87 -13.51
CA LEU A 157 10.64 2.16 -12.08
C LEU A 157 9.42 1.57 -11.35
N ALA A 158 8.21 1.79 -11.86
CA ALA A 158 6.99 1.24 -11.26
C ALA A 158 7.05 -0.30 -11.19
N LYS A 159 7.49 -0.95 -12.26
CA LYS A 159 7.68 -2.41 -12.26
C LYS A 159 8.74 -2.86 -11.27
N HIS A 160 9.83 -2.12 -11.12
CA HIS A 160 10.88 -2.43 -10.18
C HIS A 160 10.36 -2.44 -8.73
N ILE A 161 9.77 -1.33 -8.27
CA ILE A 161 9.24 -1.22 -6.91
C ILE A 161 8.14 -2.25 -6.62
N LEU A 162 7.25 -2.49 -7.58
CA LEU A 162 6.19 -3.50 -7.43
C LEU A 162 6.76 -4.91 -7.35
N SER A 163 7.72 -5.25 -8.21
CA SER A 163 8.30 -6.60 -8.25
C SER A 163 9.10 -6.91 -6.99
N GLU A 164 9.82 -5.95 -6.43
CA GLU A 164 10.56 -6.10 -5.20
C GLU A 164 9.62 -6.31 -4.00
N TYR A 165 8.63 -5.43 -3.85
CA TYR A 165 7.76 -5.45 -2.69
C TYR A 165 6.78 -6.62 -2.68
N MET A 166 6.23 -6.98 -3.83
CA MET A 166 5.21 -8.03 -3.98
C MET A 166 5.69 -9.42 -3.50
N GLN A 167 6.97 -9.72 -3.65
CA GLN A 167 7.56 -11.02 -3.29
C GLN A 167 7.54 -11.30 -1.78
N LEU A 168 7.34 -10.28 -0.96
CA LEU A 168 7.39 -10.38 0.50
C LEU A 168 6.08 -10.91 1.11
N PHE A 169 5.03 -11.05 0.32
CA PHE A 169 3.68 -11.35 0.81
C PHE A 169 3.17 -12.70 0.31
N SER A 170 2.46 -13.39 1.18
CA SER A 170 1.74 -14.62 0.84
C SER A 170 0.31 -14.38 0.33
N SER A 171 -0.17 -13.13 0.36
CA SER A 171 -1.48 -12.74 -0.13
C SER A 171 -1.62 -12.94 -1.64
N LYS A 172 -2.85 -13.24 -2.08
CA LYS A 172 -3.22 -13.29 -3.51
C LYS A 172 -3.68 -11.93 -4.03
N TYR A 173 -3.81 -10.95 -3.16
CA TYR A 173 -4.25 -9.60 -3.49
C TYR A 173 -3.10 -8.63 -3.39
N PHE A 174 -3.16 -7.57 -4.19
CA PHE A 174 -2.25 -6.44 -4.17
C PHE A 174 -3.03 -5.17 -4.48
N ASN A 175 -2.91 -4.13 -3.64
CA ASN A 175 -3.47 -2.82 -3.90
C ASN A 175 -2.39 -1.91 -4.51
N LEU A 176 -2.56 -1.53 -5.78
CA LEU A 176 -1.60 -0.72 -6.52
C LEU A 176 -1.61 0.76 -6.13
N CYS A 177 -2.61 1.22 -5.39
CA CYS A 177 -2.75 2.61 -4.94
C CYS A 177 -2.48 3.63 -6.06
N ALA A 178 -3.17 3.45 -7.20
CA ALA A 178 -3.04 4.32 -8.36
C ALA A 178 -4.11 5.43 -8.37
N ASP A 179 -4.47 5.91 -7.19
CA ASP A 179 -5.44 6.97 -6.93
C ASP A 179 -4.77 8.35 -6.87
N GLU A 180 -5.58 9.39 -6.80
CA GLU A 180 -5.20 10.81 -6.60
C GLU A 180 -4.09 11.33 -7.52
N THR A 181 -4.07 10.87 -8.76
CA THR A 181 -3.10 11.27 -9.77
C THR A 181 -3.53 12.58 -10.46
N PHE A 182 -3.66 13.64 -9.66
CA PHE A 182 -4.20 14.92 -10.12
C PHE A 182 -3.32 15.65 -11.14
N ASP A 183 -2.03 15.31 -11.21
CA ASP A 183 -1.08 15.91 -12.15
C ASP A 183 -1.11 15.25 -13.52
N LEU A 184 -1.73 14.10 -13.65
CA LEU A 184 -1.72 13.30 -14.86
C LEU A 184 -2.21 14.09 -16.09
N GLY A 185 -1.36 14.15 -17.11
CA GLY A 185 -1.63 14.86 -18.36
C GLY A 185 -1.48 16.38 -18.30
N LYS A 186 -0.95 16.93 -17.21
CA LYS A 186 -0.72 18.37 -17.07
C LYS A 186 0.72 18.81 -17.40
N GLY A 187 1.69 17.89 -17.34
CA GLY A 187 3.10 18.16 -17.54
C GLY A 187 3.55 18.24 -18.99
N LEU A 188 2.81 17.65 -19.90
CA LEU A 188 3.13 17.70 -21.32
C LEU A 188 2.61 18.99 -21.95
N PRO A 189 3.44 19.72 -22.74
CA PRO A 189 2.89 20.61 -23.73
C PRO A 189 1.97 19.76 -24.60
N ALA A 190 0.76 20.25 -24.88
CA ALA A 190 -0.28 19.56 -25.63
C ALA A 190 0.23 19.06 -27.00
N HIS A 191 1.07 18.05 -27.00
CA HIS A 191 1.59 17.39 -28.19
C HIS A 191 0.70 16.22 -28.54
N SER A 192 -0.15 16.50 -29.47
CA SER A 192 -1.06 15.67 -30.23
C SER A 192 -2.35 15.25 -29.52
N PRO A 193 -3.50 15.60 -30.07
CA PRO A 193 -4.75 15.05 -29.63
C PRO A 193 -4.68 13.54 -29.83
N ARG A 194 -4.76 12.78 -28.74
CA ARG A 194 -5.03 11.35 -28.84
C ARG A 194 -6.29 11.21 -29.68
N LYS A 195 -6.15 10.74 -30.91
CA LYS A 195 -7.30 10.25 -31.66
C LYS A 195 -7.92 9.16 -30.79
N ARG A 196 -9.03 9.48 -30.15
CA ARG A 196 -9.91 8.44 -29.63
C ARG A 196 -10.38 7.69 -30.85
N GLU A 197 -9.87 6.48 -31.05
CA GLU A 197 -10.53 5.57 -31.98
C GLU A 197 -11.95 5.35 -31.42
N PRO A 198 -12.97 5.60 -32.22
CA PRO A 198 -14.33 5.27 -31.82
C PRO A 198 -14.38 3.77 -31.54
N PRO A 199 -15.15 3.31 -30.55
CA PRO A 199 -15.33 1.89 -30.32
C PRO A 199 -15.75 1.23 -31.64
N SER A 200 -15.04 0.19 -32.04
CA SER A 200 -15.36 -0.59 -33.23
C SER A 200 -16.80 -1.09 -33.11
N SER A 201 -17.66 -0.60 -33.95
CA SER A 201 -19.01 -1.13 -34.10
C SER A 201 -18.91 -2.57 -34.60
N THR A 202 -19.10 -3.52 -33.72
CA THR A 202 -19.28 -4.91 -34.07
C THR A 202 -20.65 -5.02 -34.77
N PRO A 203 -20.75 -5.53 -36.02
CA PRO A 203 -22.04 -5.79 -36.62
C PRO A 203 -22.71 -6.95 -35.88
N SER A 204 -23.93 -6.71 -35.41
CA SER A 204 -24.83 -7.78 -35.00
C SER A 204 -25.19 -8.65 -36.20
N LEU A 205 -24.93 -9.94 -36.08
CA LEU A 205 -25.63 -11.02 -36.81
C LEU A 205 -26.66 -11.63 -35.87
#